data_8228630ecd159135596ff01c0017e8ef
#
_entry.id   8228630ecd159135596ff01c0017e8ef
#
_cell.length_a   1.000
_cell.length_b   1.000
_cell.length_c   1.000
_cell.angle_alpha   90.00
_cell.angle_beta   90.00
_cell.angle_gamma   90.00
#
_symmetry.space_group_name_H-M   'P 1'
#
loop_
_entity.id
_entity.type
_entity.pdbx_description
1 polymer ?
#
loop_
_entity_poly.entity_id
_entity_poly.type
_entity_poly.pdbx_seq_one_letter_code
_entity_poly.pdbx_strand_id
1 'polypeptide(L)'
;MLQGLAASKLPADRLELEIAEAILMQDHQNALAFLHQLRQLGVHIVMNDFASGYGSLSYLRSFPFAKVKIGGDLIAEAARAPDAAALVEAVVGLAGKLGMTTLADAIESAPQCDWLRSHGCTEAQGYFFGPPVPARSIEEALAVDAARQAA
;
A
#
# COMPACT_ATOMS: atom_id res chain seq x y z
N MET A 1 -17.54 7.18 -8.08
CA MET A 1 -16.32 7.73 -7.46
C MET A 1 -16.33 9.27 -7.49
N LEU A 2 -16.35 9.95 -8.64
CA LEU A 2 -16.34 11.44 -8.72
C LEU A 2 -17.45 12.10 -7.91
N GLN A 3 -18.67 11.57 -7.96
CA GLN A 3 -19.77 12.06 -7.13
C GLN A 3 -19.52 11.91 -5.62
N GLY A 4 -18.86 10.82 -5.21
CA GLY A 4 -18.49 10.59 -3.83
C GLY A 4 -17.42 11.59 -3.34
N LEU A 5 -16.39 11.86 -4.13
CA LEU A 5 -15.37 12.87 -3.82
C LEU A 5 -15.99 14.27 -3.74
N ALA A 6 -16.87 14.63 -4.69
CA ALA A 6 -17.55 15.92 -4.68
C ALA A 6 -18.47 16.07 -3.46
N ALA A 7 -19.19 15.02 -3.08
CA ALA A 7 -20.10 15.03 -1.93
C ALA A 7 -19.34 15.08 -0.58
N SER A 8 -18.24 14.37 -0.45
CA SER A 8 -17.43 14.32 0.77
C SER A 8 -16.50 15.52 0.94
N LYS A 9 -16.28 16.30 -0.13
CA LYS A 9 -15.25 17.35 -0.20
C LYS A 9 -13.82 16.83 0.08
N LEU A 10 -13.60 15.51 -0.07
CA LEU A 10 -12.29 14.92 0.08
C LEU A 10 -11.43 15.31 -1.13
N PRO A 11 -10.23 15.90 -0.94
CA PRO A 11 -9.28 16.11 -2.03
C PRO A 11 -8.92 14.77 -2.68
N ALA A 12 -8.83 14.74 -4.02
CA ALA A 12 -8.61 13.49 -4.75
C ALA A 12 -7.25 12.83 -4.42
N ASP A 13 -6.24 13.61 -4.07
CA ASP A 13 -4.91 13.18 -3.63
C ASP A 13 -4.90 12.53 -2.23
N ARG A 14 -6.04 12.59 -1.51
CA ARG A 14 -6.24 11.86 -0.24
C ARG A 14 -6.92 10.52 -0.43
N LEU A 15 -7.28 10.17 -1.67
CA LEU A 15 -7.87 8.88 -2.01
C LEU A 15 -6.81 7.97 -2.63
N GLU A 16 -6.62 6.81 -2.03
CA GLU A 16 -5.85 5.71 -2.59
C GLU A 16 -6.80 4.62 -3.09
N LEU A 17 -6.54 4.10 -4.29
CA LEU A 17 -7.26 2.97 -4.85
C LEU A 17 -6.30 1.80 -5.04
N GLU A 18 -6.59 0.71 -4.34
CA GLU A 18 -5.84 -0.53 -4.49
C GLU A 18 -6.34 -1.32 -5.70
N ILE A 19 -5.43 -1.77 -6.53
CA ILE A 19 -5.70 -2.65 -7.67
C ILE A 19 -4.87 -3.91 -7.57
N ALA A 20 -5.54 -5.06 -7.64
CA ALA A 20 -4.85 -6.34 -7.69
C ALA A 20 -4.14 -6.52 -9.05
N GLU A 21 -2.94 -7.09 -9.01
CA GLU A 21 -2.15 -7.36 -10.21
C GLU A 21 -2.93 -8.18 -11.26
N ALA A 22 -3.74 -9.15 -10.82
CA ALA A 22 -4.55 -9.98 -11.69
C ALA A 22 -5.50 -9.19 -12.62
N ILE A 23 -5.97 -8.02 -12.20
CA ILE A 23 -6.83 -7.15 -13.02
C ILE A 23 -6.05 -6.57 -14.20
N LEU A 24 -4.78 -6.20 -13.99
CA LEU A 24 -3.92 -5.69 -15.05
C LEU A 24 -3.57 -6.76 -16.08
N MET A 25 -3.59 -8.03 -15.69
CA MET A 25 -3.31 -9.15 -16.59
C MET A 25 -4.47 -9.47 -17.54
N GLN A 26 -5.72 -9.22 -17.12
CA GLN A 26 -6.91 -9.57 -17.92
C GLN A 26 -7.12 -8.64 -19.11
N ASP A 27 -6.94 -7.34 -18.95
CA ASP A 27 -7.10 -6.33 -20.00
C ASP A 27 -6.15 -5.16 -19.76
N HIS A 28 -4.89 -5.40 -20.08
CA HIS A 28 -3.80 -4.48 -19.77
C HIS A 28 -4.00 -3.07 -20.35
N GLN A 29 -4.41 -2.95 -21.61
CA GLN A 29 -4.50 -1.65 -22.27
C GLN A 29 -5.65 -0.79 -21.71
N ASN A 30 -6.83 -1.39 -21.55
CA ASN A 30 -8.00 -0.67 -21.02
C ASN A 30 -7.81 -0.35 -19.55
N ALA A 31 -7.25 -1.27 -18.76
CA ALA A 31 -6.92 -1.02 -17.35
C ALA A 31 -5.95 0.16 -17.21
N LEU A 32 -4.84 0.18 -17.95
CA LEU A 32 -3.89 1.29 -17.90
C LEU A 32 -4.51 2.62 -18.31
N ALA A 33 -5.31 2.65 -19.38
CA ALA A 33 -5.99 3.87 -19.79
C ALA A 33 -6.92 4.42 -18.70
N PHE A 34 -7.66 3.53 -18.03
CA PHE A 34 -8.52 3.90 -16.91
C PHE A 34 -7.72 4.41 -15.71
N LEU A 35 -6.63 3.74 -15.35
CA LEU A 35 -5.76 4.17 -14.24
C LEU A 35 -5.12 5.54 -14.51
N HIS A 36 -4.73 5.82 -15.76
CA HIS A 36 -4.22 7.14 -16.14
C HIS A 36 -5.27 8.24 -15.96
N GLN A 37 -6.54 7.96 -16.31
CA GLN A 37 -7.64 8.91 -16.06
C GLN A 37 -7.83 9.18 -14.56
N LEU A 38 -7.80 8.15 -13.72
CA LEU A 38 -7.91 8.30 -12.27
C LEU A 38 -6.76 9.15 -11.69
N ARG A 39 -5.54 8.88 -12.16
CA ARG A 39 -4.37 9.66 -11.75
C ARG A 39 -4.44 11.12 -12.19
N GLN A 40 -4.97 11.42 -13.37
CA GLN A 40 -5.21 12.81 -13.82
C GLN A 40 -6.19 13.57 -12.92
N LEU A 41 -7.07 12.86 -12.22
CA LEU A 41 -7.96 13.44 -11.21
C LEU A 41 -7.26 13.65 -9.86
N GLY A 42 -6.00 13.23 -9.72
CA GLY A 42 -5.21 13.33 -8.50
C GLY A 42 -5.29 12.09 -7.60
N VAL A 43 -6.03 11.04 -7.98
CA VAL A 43 -6.15 9.81 -7.17
C VAL A 43 -4.85 9.03 -7.21
N HIS A 44 -4.41 8.54 -6.06
CA HIS A 44 -3.25 7.66 -5.94
C HIS A 44 -3.64 6.22 -6.23
N ILE A 45 -2.86 5.54 -7.07
CA ILE A 45 -3.08 4.13 -7.39
C ILE A 45 -2.03 3.28 -6.68
N VAL A 46 -2.51 2.27 -5.97
CA VAL A 46 -1.69 1.34 -5.19
C VAL A 46 -1.74 -0.03 -5.85
N MET A 47 -0.58 -0.63 -6.11
CA MET A 47 -0.49 -2.03 -6.54
C MET A 47 -0.66 -2.92 -5.32
N ASN A 48 -1.75 -3.71 -5.28
CA ASN A 48 -2.03 -4.63 -4.18
C ASN A 48 -1.47 -6.03 -4.44
N ASP A 49 -1.10 -6.74 -3.37
CA ASP A 49 -0.61 -8.13 -3.37
C ASP A 49 0.56 -8.38 -4.34
N PHE A 50 1.44 -7.39 -4.48
CA PHE A 50 2.62 -7.55 -5.35
C PHE A 50 3.52 -8.69 -4.85
N ALA A 51 4.04 -9.47 -5.80
CA ALA A 51 4.87 -10.66 -5.57
C ALA A 51 4.15 -11.86 -4.91
N SER A 52 2.80 -11.87 -4.85
CA SER A 52 2.03 -13.01 -4.34
C SER A 52 1.95 -14.19 -5.32
N GLY A 53 2.45 -14.07 -6.56
CA GLY A 53 2.41 -15.16 -7.53
C GLY A 53 3.05 -14.84 -8.89
N TYR A 54 2.39 -14.08 -9.73
CA TYR A 54 2.83 -13.82 -11.10
C TYR A 54 3.46 -12.45 -11.31
N GLY A 55 3.97 -11.82 -10.23
CA GLY A 55 4.48 -10.47 -10.18
C GLY A 55 5.35 -10.09 -11.37
N SER A 56 4.78 -9.40 -12.35
CA SER A 56 5.56 -8.91 -13.48
C SER A 56 6.08 -7.52 -13.17
N LEU A 57 7.40 -7.39 -13.00
CA LEU A 57 8.09 -6.10 -12.91
C LEU A 57 7.72 -5.16 -14.07
N SER A 58 7.25 -5.71 -15.20
CA SER A 58 6.81 -4.93 -16.34
C SER A 58 5.62 -4.04 -16.03
N TYR A 59 4.72 -4.46 -15.14
CA TYR A 59 3.56 -3.63 -14.75
C TYR A 59 3.98 -2.42 -13.91
N LEU A 60 4.96 -2.56 -13.02
CA LEU A 60 5.49 -1.42 -12.27
C LEU A 60 6.15 -0.36 -13.16
N ARG A 61 6.65 -0.77 -14.33
CA ARG A 61 7.23 0.14 -15.33
C ARG A 61 6.19 0.78 -16.25
N SER A 62 5.08 0.10 -16.49
CA SER A 62 4.05 0.55 -17.45
C SER A 62 3.09 1.59 -16.88
N PHE A 63 3.04 1.71 -15.55
CA PHE A 63 2.21 2.70 -14.87
C PHE A 63 2.93 3.25 -13.63
N PRO A 64 2.90 4.56 -13.38
CA PRO A 64 3.51 5.16 -12.20
C PRO A 64 2.59 5.02 -10.98
N PHE A 65 2.66 3.87 -10.32
CA PHE A 65 2.00 3.63 -9.05
C PHE A 65 2.55 4.56 -7.97
N ALA A 66 1.71 5.00 -7.06
CA ALA A 66 2.15 5.76 -5.90
C ALA A 66 2.78 4.84 -4.83
N LYS A 67 2.25 3.62 -4.73
CA LYS A 67 2.58 2.68 -3.67
C LYS A 67 2.50 1.23 -4.14
N VAL A 68 3.32 0.38 -3.54
CA VAL A 68 3.28 -1.08 -3.66
C VAL A 68 2.91 -1.68 -2.31
N LYS A 69 1.85 -2.47 -2.27
CA LYS A 69 1.39 -3.18 -1.08
C LYS A 69 1.88 -4.63 -1.13
N ILE A 70 2.62 -5.03 -0.09
CA ILE A 70 3.17 -6.39 0.08
C ILE A 70 2.17 -7.18 0.91
N GLY A 71 1.67 -8.28 0.35
CA GLY A 71 0.65 -9.11 0.98
C GLY A 71 1.13 -9.78 2.28
N GLY A 72 0.20 -9.94 3.22
CA GLY A 72 0.49 -10.49 4.53
C GLY A 72 1.04 -11.92 4.51
N ASP A 73 0.65 -12.73 3.55
CA ASP A 73 1.17 -14.10 3.39
C ASP A 73 2.68 -14.09 3.15
N LEU A 74 3.17 -13.22 2.26
CA LEU A 74 4.60 -13.07 2.00
C LEU A 74 5.35 -12.52 3.23
N ILE A 75 4.75 -11.56 3.96
CA ILE A 75 5.31 -11.04 5.20
C ILE A 75 5.40 -12.12 6.28
N ALA A 76 4.37 -12.95 6.43
CA ALA A 76 4.37 -14.06 7.38
C ALA A 76 5.41 -15.14 7.01
N GLU A 77 5.61 -15.38 5.72
CA GLU A 77 6.61 -16.32 5.20
C GLU A 77 8.03 -15.79 5.40
N ALA A 78 8.26 -14.50 5.17
CA ALA A 78 9.56 -13.85 5.34
C ALA A 78 10.13 -14.00 6.76
N ALA A 79 9.27 -14.13 7.76
CA ALA A 79 9.70 -14.39 9.14
C ALA A 79 10.31 -15.80 9.34
N ARG A 80 10.13 -16.73 8.39
CA ARG A 80 10.50 -18.15 8.50
C ARG A 80 11.37 -18.68 7.37
N ALA A 81 11.37 -18.01 6.21
CA ALA A 81 12.02 -18.44 4.99
C ALA A 81 12.93 -17.33 4.44
N PRO A 82 14.26 -17.58 4.33
CA PRO A 82 15.22 -16.57 3.86
C PRO A 82 14.97 -16.10 2.42
N ASP A 83 14.43 -16.95 1.57
CA ASP A 83 14.06 -16.62 0.19
C ASP A 83 12.86 -15.65 0.13
N ALA A 84 11.85 -15.84 0.97
CA ALA A 84 10.74 -14.91 1.12
C ALA A 84 11.23 -13.56 1.71
N ALA A 85 12.11 -13.57 2.69
CA ALA A 85 12.73 -12.36 3.22
C ALA A 85 13.49 -11.60 2.12
N ALA A 86 14.32 -12.29 1.34
CA ALA A 86 15.04 -11.69 0.22
C ALA A 86 14.09 -11.10 -0.85
N LEU A 87 12.95 -11.74 -1.09
CA LEU A 87 11.94 -11.21 -2.01
C LEU A 87 11.32 -9.91 -1.48
N VAL A 88 10.96 -9.85 -0.19
CA VAL A 88 10.45 -8.60 0.42
C VAL A 88 11.50 -7.48 0.31
N GLU A 89 12.75 -7.74 0.65
CA GLU A 89 13.85 -6.77 0.52
C GLU A 89 14.01 -6.28 -0.92
N ALA A 90 13.95 -7.18 -1.89
CA ALA A 90 14.03 -6.84 -3.31
C ALA A 90 12.87 -5.95 -3.76
N VAL A 91 11.64 -6.23 -3.32
CA VAL A 91 10.44 -5.43 -3.61
C VAL A 91 10.56 -4.04 -3.00
N VAL A 92 10.94 -3.93 -1.73
CA VAL A 92 11.13 -2.65 -1.04
C VAL A 92 12.21 -1.81 -1.74
N GLY A 93 13.37 -2.42 -2.04
CA GLY A 93 14.46 -1.74 -2.73
C GLY A 93 14.10 -1.27 -4.14
N LEU A 94 13.33 -2.08 -4.89
CA LEU A 94 12.86 -1.73 -6.22
C LEU A 94 11.85 -0.58 -6.18
N ALA A 95 10.85 -0.67 -5.31
CA ALA A 95 9.83 0.37 -5.15
C ALA A 95 10.47 1.72 -4.84
N GLY A 96 11.41 1.77 -3.90
CA GLY A 96 12.15 2.98 -3.55
C GLY A 96 12.93 3.56 -4.74
N LYS A 97 13.60 2.73 -5.56
CA LYS A 97 14.31 3.19 -6.78
C LYS A 97 13.38 3.72 -7.86
N LEU A 98 12.13 3.26 -7.89
CA LEU A 98 11.10 3.75 -8.80
C LEU A 98 10.31 4.95 -8.25
N GLY A 99 10.64 5.43 -7.05
CA GLY A 99 9.97 6.57 -6.40
C GLY A 99 8.60 6.22 -5.80
N MET A 100 8.32 4.92 -5.59
CA MET A 100 7.11 4.44 -4.94
C MET A 100 7.34 4.23 -3.44
N THR A 101 6.30 4.41 -2.63
CA THR A 101 6.29 3.96 -1.24
C THR A 101 5.94 2.47 -1.16
N THR A 102 6.23 1.84 -0.02
CA THR A 102 5.86 0.45 0.25
C THR A 102 4.98 0.36 1.48
N LEU A 103 3.94 -0.46 1.42
CA LEU A 103 3.06 -0.79 2.53
C LEU A 103 3.13 -2.30 2.80
N ALA A 104 3.50 -2.69 4.00
CA ALA A 104 3.40 -4.08 4.44
C ALA A 104 2.06 -4.31 5.13
N ASP A 105 1.30 -5.32 4.66
CA ASP A 105 0.00 -5.67 5.21
C ASP A 105 0.07 -6.79 6.26
N ALA A 106 -1.00 -6.93 7.04
CA ALA A 106 -1.20 -7.97 8.05
C ALA A 106 -0.06 -8.07 9.09
N ILE A 107 0.46 -6.93 9.54
CA ILE A 107 1.46 -6.91 10.61
C ILE A 107 0.80 -7.26 11.94
N GLU A 108 1.33 -8.30 12.62
CA GLU A 108 0.78 -8.83 13.86
C GLU A 108 1.72 -8.64 15.07
N SER A 109 3.00 -8.25 14.84
CA SER A 109 3.98 -8.17 15.91
C SER A 109 5.00 -7.05 15.73
N ALA A 110 5.55 -6.56 16.87
CA ALA A 110 6.63 -5.58 16.87
C ALA A 110 7.89 -6.06 16.12
N PRO A 111 8.36 -7.31 16.27
CA PRO A 111 9.52 -7.79 15.51
C PRO A 111 9.34 -7.73 13.99
N GLN A 112 8.12 -8.02 13.46
CA GLN A 112 7.83 -7.86 12.03
C GLN A 112 7.93 -6.39 11.62
N CYS A 113 7.33 -5.49 12.40
CA CYS A 113 7.36 -4.06 12.12
C CYS A 113 8.80 -3.51 12.12
N ASP A 114 9.62 -3.88 13.11
CA ASP A 114 11.00 -3.43 13.25
C ASP A 114 11.88 -3.98 12.13
N TRP A 115 11.70 -5.24 11.76
CA TRP A 115 12.40 -5.85 10.63
C TRP A 115 12.10 -5.12 9.32
N LEU A 116 10.82 -4.90 9.00
CA LEU A 116 10.39 -4.17 7.80
C LEU A 116 10.95 -2.75 7.76
N ARG A 117 10.89 -2.03 8.88
CA ARG A 117 11.45 -0.68 9.01
C ARG A 117 12.95 -0.67 8.76
N SER A 118 13.70 -1.65 9.30
CA SER A 118 15.14 -1.75 9.10
C SER A 118 15.55 -2.03 7.64
N HIS A 119 14.63 -2.61 6.83
CA HIS A 119 14.81 -2.85 5.40
C HIS A 119 14.19 -1.75 4.50
N GLY A 120 13.72 -0.64 5.09
CA GLY A 120 13.27 0.55 4.36
C GLY A 120 11.81 0.52 3.92
N CYS A 121 11.00 -0.41 4.43
CA CYS A 121 9.54 -0.36 4.23
C CYS A 121 8.98 0.91 4.88
N THR A 122 8.17 1.67 4.13
CA THR A 122 7.75 3.02 4.51
C THR A 122 6.49 3.04 5.36
N GLU A 123 5.59 2.09 5.14
CA GLU A 123 4.30 2.03 5.81
C GLU A 123 3.97 0.59 6.23
N ALA A 124 3.17 0.45 7.28
CA ALA A 124 2.72 -0.85 7.76
C ALA A 124 1.26 -0.77 8.24
N GLN A 125 0.51 -1.84 8.02
CA GLN A 125 -0.88 -2.00 8.41
C GLN A 125 -1.09 -3.40 9.00
N GLY A 126 -1.96 -3.53 10.01
CA GLY A 126 -2.30 -4.82 10.59
C GLY A 126 -2.79 -4.75 12.02
N TYR A 127 -3.15 -5.89 12.59
CA TYR A 127 -3.68 -5.99 13.95
C TYR A 127 -2.71 -5.55 15.05
N PHE A 128 -1.42 -5.52 14.77
CA PHE A 128 -0.43 -4.95 15.68
C PHE A 128 -0.72 -3.48 16.02
N PHE A 129 -1.27 -2.71 15.08
CA PHE A 129 -1.64 -1.30 15.28
C PHE A 129 -3.06 -1.14 15.84
N GLY A 130 -3.87 -2.18 15.76
CA GLY A 130 -5.24 -2.21 16.26
C GLY A 130 -6.21 -2.87 15.26
N PRO A 131 -7.37 -3.32 15.76
CA PRO A 131 -8.41 -3.88 14.90
C PRO A 131 -9.13 -2.77 14.11
N PRO A 132 -9.85 -3.12 13.05
CA PRO A 132 -10.77 -2.19 12.39
C PRO A 132 -11.79 -1.62 13.38
N VAL A 133 -11.97 -0.31 13.34
CA VAL A 133 -12.88 0.42 14.24
C VAL A 133 -13.78 1.37 13.44
N PRO A 134 -14.96 1.76 13.99
CA PRO A 134 -15.82 2.77 13.37
C PRO A 134 -15.10 4.11 13.18
N ALA A 135 -15.48 4.88 12.16
CA ALA A 135 -14.86 6.16 11.82
C ALA A 135 -14.77 7.14 13.00
N ARG A 136 -15.83 7.22 13.83
CA ARG A 136 -15.84 8.05 15.06
C ARG A 136 -14.69 7.76 16.03
N SER A 137 -14.29 6.48 16.15
CA SER A 137 -13.19 6.07 17.02
C SER A 137 -11.83 6.49 16.45
N ILE A 138 -11.70 6.59 15.12
CA ILE A 138 -10.51 7.15 14.47
C ILE A 138 -10.39 8.65 14.75
N GLU A 139 -11.50 9.40 14.68
CA GLU A 139 -11.52 10.84 14.99
C GLU A 139 -11.05 11.10 16.45
N GLU A 140 -11.53 10.29 17.39
CA GLU A 140 -11.12 10.36 18.82
C GLU A 140 -9.61 10.05 18.97
N ALA A 141 -9.10 9.00 18.32
CA ALA A 141 -7.69 8.63 18.36
C ALA A 141 -6.79 9.72 17.78
N LEU A 142 -7.16 10.30 16.63
CA LEU A 142 -6.41 11.38 15.98
C LEU A 142 -6.38 12.66 16.84
N ALA A 143 -7.47 12.95 17.55
CA ALA A 143 -7.52 14.09 18.47
C ALA A 143 -6.55 13.92 19.65
N VAL A 144 -6.43 12.70 20.18
CA VAL A 144 -5.48 12.36 21.28
C VAL A 144 -4.03 12.49 20.78
N ASP A 145 -3.72 11.99 19.60
CA ASP A 145 -2.36 12.07 19.04
C ASP A 145 -1.95 13.51 18.74
N ALA A 146 -2.86 14.31 18.19
CA ALA A 146 -2.63 15.73 17.95
C ALA A 146 -2.33 16.50 19.26
N ALA A 147 -3.04 16.18 20.34
CA ALA A 147 -2.81 16.78 21.66
C ALA A 147 -1.45 16.37 22.25
N ARG A 148 -0.98 15.12 22.01
CA ARG A 148 0.33 14.63 22.46
C ARG A 148 1.50 15.27 21.71
N GLN A 149 1.31 15.59 20.41
CA GLN A 149 2.36 16.24 19.60
C GLN A 149 2.47 17.74 19.89
N ALA A 150 1.46 18.35 20.47
CA ALA A 150 1.42 19.78 20.83
C ALA A 150 1.92 20.08 22.25
N ALA A 151 2.19 19.06 23.08
CA ALA A 151 2.65 19.18 24.46
C ALA A 151 4.15 18.93 24.59
#